data_085c37b0fc1f818a5bc38fc0045140eb
#
_entry.id   085c37b0fc1f818a5bc38fc0045140eb
#
_cell.length_a   1.000
_cell.length_b   1.000
_cell.length_c   1.000
_cell.angle_alpha   90.00
_cell.angle_beta   90.00
_cell.angle_gamma   90.00
#
_symmetry.space_group_name_H-M   'P 1'
#
loop_
_entity.id
_entity.type
_entity.pdbx_description
1 polymer ?
#
loop_
_entity_poly.entity_id
_entity_poly.type
_entity_poly.pdbx_seq_one_letter_code
_entity_poly.pdbx_strand_id
1 'polypeptide(L)'
;AARNLAIENSTGSLIAFLDCDDWWGKDKLIKQVQEFGDKEIGFCFSDYWVENESNGKRSLCQQKLRSSEYILDDLLRSYTIGLLTLMIRKETYNQLKEGFNPDFNIIGDFDLVIRLSSISKSSYLTAALAHYRYHSTNLSIKDPMKNISELETWHQDIKKDVTISNSKEFYNIPIIIHYSKMMYLMKNKRK
;
A
#
# COMPACT_ATOMS: atom_id res chain seq x y z
N ALA A 1 7.88 11.01 -8.12
CA ALA A 1 8.05 12.45 -8.38
C ALA A 1 6.75 13.23 -8.14
N ALA A 2 5.64 13.02 -8.87
CA ALA A 2 4.41 13.83 -8.73
C ALA A 2 3.80 13.79 -7.32
N ARG A 3 3.67 12.59 -6.71
CA ARG A 3 3.12 12.44 -5.34
C ARG A 3 3.95 13.19 -4.30
N ASN A 4 5.29 13.12 -4.36
CA ASN A 4 6.16 13.85 -3.43
C ASN A 4 5.96 15.37 -3.56
N LEU A 5 5.94 15.89 -4.79
CA LEU A 5 5.71 17.31 -5.04
C LEU A 5 4.35 17.79 -4.50
N ALA A 6 3.30 16.98 -4.68
CA ALA A 6 1.98 17.28 -4.15
C ALA A 6 1.97 17.33 -2.61
N ILE A 7 2.68 16.40 -1.96
CA ILE A 7 2.80 16.37 -0.49
C ILE A 7 3.59 17.58 0.02
N GLU A 8 4.70 17.92 -0.62
CA GLU A 8 5.52 19.10 -0.27
C GLU A 8 4.69 20.39 -0.29
N ASN A 9 3.85 20.55 -1.32
CA ASN A 9 3.00 21.74 -1.46
C ASN A 9 1.67 21.66 -0.68
N SER A 10 1.36 20.54 -0.02
CA SER A 10 0.17 20.42 0.80
C SER A 10 0.29 21.21 2.10
N THR A 11 -0.80 21.81 2.57
CA THR A 11 -0.86 22.55 3.85
C THR A 11 -1.63 21.80 4.93
N GLY A 12 -2.35 20.75 4.58
CA GLY A 12 -3.15 19.96 5.50
C GLY A 12 -2.30 19.13 6.48
N SER A 13 -2.83 18.88 7.68
CA SER A 13 -2.23 18.00 8.69
C SER A 13 -2.39 16.51 8.36
N LEU A 14 -3.34 16.16 7.49
CA LEU A 14 -3.61 14.82 7.00
C LEU A 14 -3.47 14.79 5.47
N ILE A 15 -2.94 13.69 4.94
CA ILE A 15 -2.73 13.47 3.52
C ILE A 15 -3.52 12.24 3.11
N ALA A 16 -4.35 12.36 2.08
CA ALA A 16 -5.08 11.25 1.48
C ALA A 16 -4.80 11.19 -0.03
N PHE A 17 -4.82 10.00 -0.60
CA PHE A 17 -4.44 9.75 -2.00
C PHE A 17 -5.65 9.27 -2.81
N LEU A 18 -5.75 9.77 -4.03
CA LEU A 18 -6.77 9.32 -4.99
C LEU A 18 -6.17 9.38 -6.40
N ASP A 19 -6.09 8.24 -7.06
CA ASP A 19 -5.72 8.18 -8.47
C ASP A 19 -6.93 8.58 -9.33
N CYS A 20 -6.70 9.11 -10.52
CA CYS A 20 -7.74 9.77 -11.34
C CYS A 20 -8.79 8.80 -11.90
N ASP A 21 -8.55 7.50 -11.83
CA ASP A 21 -9.44 6.42 -12.29
C ASP A 21 -10.23 5.76 -11.16
N ASP A 22 -9.98 6.17 -9.91
CA ASP A 22 -10.63 5.65 -8.71
C ASP A 22 -11.63 6.69 -8.12
N TRP A 23 -12.42 6.27 -7.12
CA TRP A 23 -13.29 7.22 -6.37
C TRP A 23 -13.48 6.81 -4.92
N TRP A 24 -13.79 7.80 -4.09
CA TRP A 24 -14.11 7.61 -2.68
C TRP A 24 -15.61 7.52 -2.42
N GLY A 25 -15.97 6.73 -1.41
CA GLY A 25 -17.28 6.83 -0.80
C GLY A 25 -17.45 8.18 -0.07
N LYS A 26 -18.67 8.70 -0.05
CA LYS A 26 -18.99 10.02 0.52
C LYS A 26 -18.56 10.20 1.98
N ASP A 27 -18.50 9.11 2.75
CA ASP A 27 -18.19 9.14 4.19
C ASP A 27 -16.71 8.87 4.50
N LYS A 28 -15.87 8.63 3.47
CA LYS A 28 -14.47 8.22 3.67
C LYS A 28 -13.71 9.21 4.54
N LEU A 29 -13.66 10.45 4.14
CA LEU A 29 -12.84 11.47 4.81
C LEU A 29 -13.31 11.67 6.26
N ILE A 30 -14.61 11.81 6.50
CA ILE A 30 -15.12 12.04 7.84
C ILE A 30 -14.83 10.87 8.79
N LYS A 31 -14.97 9.62 8.31
CA LYS A 31 -14.70 8.44 9.12
C LYS A 31 -13.21 8.29 9.43
N GLN A 32 -12.35 8.51 8.44
CA GLN A 32 -10.90 8.36 8.64
C GLN A 32 -10.30 9.48 9.49
N VAL A 33 -10.79 10.71 9.37
CA VAL A 33 -10.32 11.83 10.20
C VAL A 33 -10.58 11.57 11.70
N GLN A 34 -11.66 10.89 12.05
CA GLN A 34 -11.99 10.52 13.43
C GLN A 34 -10.93 9.60 14.07
N GLU A 35 -10.31 8.72 13.28
CA GLU A 35 -9.25 7.81 13.75
C GLU A 35 -8.01 8.56 14.26
N PHE A 36 -7.73 9.73 13.71
CA PHE A 36 -6.62 10.59 14.12
C PHE A 36 -6.86 11.38 15.40
N GLY A 37 -7.97 11.16 16.10
CA GLY A 37 -8.18 11.63 17.49
C GLY A 37 -7.15 11.05 18.44
N ASP A 38 -6.69 9.84 18.23
CA ASP A 38 -5.50 9.28 18.88
C ASP A 38 -4.23 9.80 18.17
N LYS A 39 -3.36 10.45 18.96
CA LYS A 39 -2.10 11.05 18.45
C LYS A 39 -1.05 10.00 18.06
N GLU A 40 -1.16 8.78 18.56
CA GLU A 40 -0.24 7.68 18.23
C GLU A 40 -0.52 7.09 16.84
N ILE A 41 -1.73 7.29 16.30
CA ILE A 41 -2.10 6.84 14.95
C ILE A 41 -1.38 7.70 13.90
N GLY A 42 -0.42 7.11 13.22
CA GLY A 42 0.34 7.76 12.15
C GLY A 42 -0.32 7.64 10.78
N PHE A 43 -1.08 6.57 10.54
CA PHE A 43 -1.84 6.37 9.30
C PHE A 43 -3.07 5.51 9.53
N CYS A 44 -4.05 5.68 8.64
CA CYS A 44 -5.31 4.95 8.66
C CYS A 44 -5.64 4.47 7.25
N PHE A 45 -6.30 3.32 7.13
CA PHE A 45 -6.78 2.76 5.87
C PHE A 45 -8.09 2.00 6.08
N SER A 46 -8.70 1.58 4.97
CA SER A 46 -10.00 0.90 5.01
C SER A 46 -10.07 -0.24 4.01
N ASP A 47 -11.12 -1.05 4.11
CA ASP A 47 -11.53 -1.90 3.01
C ASP A 47 -11.95 -1.07 1.80
N TYR A 48 -11.99 -1.72 0.63
CA TYR A 48 -12.42 -1.08 -0.60
C TYR A 48 -13.08 -2.06 -1.56
N TRP A 49 -13.85 -1.53 -2.47
CA TRP A 49 -14.45 -2.28 -3.56
C TRP A 49 -13.52 -2.31 -4.78
N VAL A 50 -13.38 -3.47 -5.38
CA VAL A 50 -12.76 -3.64 -6.69
C VAL A 50 -13.86 -3.71 -7.73
N GLU A 51 -13.91 -2.74 -8.63
CA GLU A 51 -14.89 -2.60 -9.71
C GLU A 51 -14.25 -3.06 -11.01
N ASN A 52 -14.57 -4.27 -11.46
CA ASN A 52 -13.99 -4.83 -12.68
C ASN A 52 -14.71 -4.27 -13.92
N GLU A 53 -14.03 -3.40 -14.67
CA GLU A 53 -14.58 -2.72 -15.83
C GLU A 53 -14.94 -3.70 -16.96
N SER A 54 -14.19 -4.79 -17.14
CA SER A 54 -14.38 -5.71 -18.26
C SER A 54 -15.66 -6.56 -18.17
N ASN A 55 -16.14 -6.84 -16.95
CA ASN A 55 -17.29 -7.72 -16.73
C ASN A 55 -18.34 -7.14 -15.78
N GLY A 56 -18.17 -5.89 -15.32
CA GLY A 56 -19.07 -5.20 -14.40
C GLY A 56 -19.17 -5.82 -13.01
N LYS A 57 -18.32 -6.80 -12.68
CA LYS A 57 -18.35 -7.45 -11.37
C LYS A 57 -17.68 -6.58 -10.32
N ARG A 58 -18.25 -6.62 -9.13
CA ARG A 58 -17.74 -5.97 -7.94
C ARG A 58 -17.33 -7.01 -6.91
N SER A 59 -16.15 -6.82 -6.30
CA SER A 59 -15.68 -7.68 -5.21
C SER A 59 -15.12 -6.83 -4.07
N LEU A 60 -15.30 -7.30 -2.84
CA LEU A 60 -14.78 -6.62 -1.66
C LEU A 60 -13.33 -7.06 -1.41
N CYS A 61 -12.44 -6.10 -1.31
CA CYS A 61 -11.08 -6.31 -0.82
C CYS A 61 -11.04 -6.00 0.68
N GLN A 62 -10.95 -7.05 1.49
CA GLN A 62 -10.89 -6.97 2.95
C GLN A 62 -9.47 -7.23 3.44
N GLN A 63 -9.08 -6.48 4.46
CA GLN A 63 -7.81 -6.70 5.13
C GLN A 63 -7.90 -7.91 6.08
N LYS A 64 -6.84 -8.72 6.12
CA LYS A 64 -6.73 -9.88 7.02
C LYS A 64 -5.60 -9.62 8.03
N LEU A 65 -5.86 -8.72 8.95
CA LEU A 65 -4.89 -8.31 9.97
C LEU A 65 -5.09 -9.08 11.27
N ARG A 66 -4.01 -9.34 11.99
CA ARG A 66 -4.00 -9.89 13.36
C ARG A 66 -4.12 -8.79 14.41
N SER A 67 -3.67 -7.57 14.06
CA SER A 67 -3.75 -6.37 14.88
C SER A 67 -4.17 -5.21 13.99
N SER A 68 -4.82 -4.20 14.55
CA SER A 68 -5.10 -2.94 13.85
C SER A 68 -4.05 -1.86 14.10
N GLU A 69 -3.17 -2.04 15.09
CA GLU A 69 -2.20 -1.02 15.49
C GLU A 69 -0.79 -1.27 14.92
N TYR A 70 -0.24 -2.46 15.17
CA TYR A 70 1.12 -2.82 14.73
C TYR A 70 1.06 -3.90 13.67
N ILE A 71 1.02 -3.47 12.41
CA ILE A 71 0.67 -4.32 11.27
C ILE A 71 1.84 -4.70 10.37
N LEU A 72 3.08 -4.35 10.73
CA LEU A 72 4.26 -4.59 9.89
C LEU A 72 4.38 -6.06 9.47
N ASP A 73 4.28 -6.99 10.41
CA ASP A 73 4.33 -8.43 10.12
C ASP A 73 3.19 -8.88 9.18
N ASP A 74 1.99 -8.36 9.40
CA ASP A 74 0.84 -8.72 8.55
C ASP A 74 1.01 -8.22 7.12
N LEU A 75 1.54 -7.01 6.95
CA LEU A 75 1.80 -6.42 5.64
C LEU A 75 2.93 -7.14 4.90
N LEU A 76 4.00 -7.53 5.59
CA LEU A 76 5.10 -8.31 5.00
C LEU A 76 4.65 -9.70 4.58
N ARG A 77 3.64 -10.28 5.25
CA ARG A 77 3.03 -11.56 4.87
C ARG A 77 2.12 -11.44 3.68
N SER A 78 1.28 -10.41 3.66
CA SER A 78 0.27 -10.20 2.61
C SER A 78 -0.13 -8.73 2.56
N TYR A 79 0.38 -8.02 1.56
CA TYR A 79 0.02 -6.62 1.34
C TYR A 79 -1.26 -6.51 0.49
N THR A 80 -2.26 -5.82 1.03
CA THR A 80 -3.55 -5.62 0.36
C THR A 80 -4.09 -4.19 0.52
N ILE A 81 -3.32 -3.27 1.10
CA ILE A 81 -3.74 -1.87 1.27
C ILE A 81 -3.71 -1.17 -0.09
N GLY A 82 -4.86 -0.73 -0.56
CA GLY A 82 -4.94 0.14 -1.75
C GLY A 82 -4.60 1.58 -1.39
N LEU A 83 -3.75 2.24 -2.18
CA LEU A 83 -3.33 3.62 -1.97
C LEU A 83 -4.54 4.59 -1.81
N LEU A 84 -5.61 4.35 -2.57
CA LEU A 84 -6.86 5.13 -2.52
C LEU A 84 -7.56 5.07 -1.15
N THR A 85 -7.22 4.08 -0.30
CA THR A 85 -7.78 3.95 1.05
C THR A 85 -6.94 4.64 2.11
N LEU A 86 -5.69 4.94 1.82
CA LEU A 86 -4.71 5.44 2.77
C LEU A 86 -4.97 6.91 3.14
N MET A 87 -4.85 7.20 4.44
CA MET A 87 -4.72 8.55 4.98
C MET A 87 -3.56 8.56 5.98
N ILE A 88 -2.70 9.56 5.92
CA ILE A 88 -1.45 9.65 6.70
C ILE A 88 -1.43 10.97 7.46
N ARG A 89 -0.99 10.95 8.72
CA ARG A 89 -0.62 12.15 9.45
C ARG A 89 0.66 12.75 8.82
N LYS A 90 0.61 14.00 8.40
CA LYS A 90 1.75 14.67 7.74
C LYS A 90 3.00 14.68 8.62
N GLU A 91 2.83 14.82 9.92
CA GLU A 91 3.93 14.74 10.90
C GLU A 91 4.62 13.37 10.86
N THR A 92 3.86 12.27 10.80
CA THR A 92 4.42 10.91 10.69
C THR A 92 5.13 10.72 9.34
N TYR A 93 4.53 11.20 8.25
CA TYR A 93 5.19 11.17 6.94
C TYR A 93 6.53 11.90 6.95
N ASN A 94 6.62 13.04 7.61
CA ASN A 94 7.84 13.85 7.70
C ASN A 94 8.94 13.20 8.57
N GLN A 95 8.62 12.16 9.37
CA GLN A 95 9.62 11.38 10.09
C GLN A 95 10.31 10.34 9.20
N LEU A 96 9.74 10.02 8.04
CA LEU A 96 10.40 9.17 7.05
C LEU A 96 11.59 9.94 6.44
N LYS A 97 12.72 9.24 6.26
CA LYS A 97 13.91 9.83 5.61
C LYS A 97 13.61 10.27 4.17
N GLU A 98 12.75 9.52 3.51
CA GLU A 98 12.35 9.73 2.12
C GLU A 98 10.84 9.50 1.98
N GLY A 99 10.19 10.25 1.11
CA GLY A 99 8.79 10.06 0.74
C GLY A 99 8.58 8.82 -0.13
N PHE A 100 7.79 8.94 -1.18
CA PHE A 100 7.72 7.90 -2.20
C PHE A 100 9.06 7.75 -2.90
N ASN A 101 9.60 6.53 -2.96
CA ASN A 101 10.81 6.26 -3.74
C ASN A 101 10.51 6.45 -5.24
N PRO A 102 11.23 7.34 -5.96
CA PRO A 102 10.98 7.61 -7.37
C PRO A 102 11.28 6.43 -8.30
N ASP A 103 12.09 5.47 -7.85
CA ASP A 103 12.47 4.29 -8.63
C ASP A 103 11.39 3.20 -8.63
N PHE A 104 10.44 3.27 -7.67
CA PHE A 104 9.32 2.34 -7.58
C PHE A 104 8.07 2.90 -8.24
N ASN A 105 7.69 2.34 -9.39
CA ASN A 105 6.50 2.76 -10.12
C ASN A 105 5.26 1.93 -9.75
N ILE A 106 5.46 0.66 -9.38
CA ILE A 106 4.38 -0.29 -9.09
C ILE A 106 4.23 -0.49 -7.57
N ILE A 107 5.34 -0.68 -6.85
CA ILE A 107 5.32 -0.97 -5.41
C ILE A 107 5.54 0.25 -4.52
N GLY A 108 5.42 1.46 -5.05
CA GLY A 108 5.71 2.68 -4.30
C GLY A 108 4.79 2.88 -3.08
N ASP A 109 3.54 2.44 -3.15
CA ASP A 109 2.61 2.43 -2.02
C ASP A 109 2.98 1.36 -0.98
N PHE A 110 3.33 0.16 -1.42
CA PHE A 110 3.84 -0.91 -0.56
C PHE A 110 5.07 -0.44 0.23
N ASP A 111 6.09 0.11 -0.45
CA ASP A 111 7.30 0.62 0.19
C ASP A 111 6.97 1.68 1.25
N LEU A 112 6.15 2.68 0.88
CA LEU A 112 5.77 3.75 1.79
C LEU A 112 5.05 3.22 3.04
N VAL A 113 4.06 2.33 2.86
CA VAL A 113 3.24 1.82 3.96
C VAL A 113 4.05 0.89 4.88
N ILE A 114 4.97 0.08 4.35
CA ILE A 114 5.89 -0.72 5.16
C ILE A 114 6.75 0.19 6.04
N ARG A 115 7.32 1.27 5.50
CA ARG A 115 8.13 2.22 6.26
C ARG A 115 7.30 3.00 7.30
N LEU A 116 6.07 3.36 7.00
CA LEU A 116 5.14 3.96 7.98
C LEU A 116 4.82 2.99 9.12
N SER A 117 4.55 1.72 8.80
CA SER A 117 4.21 0.70 9.80
C SER A 117 5.37 0.32 10.72
N SER A 118 6.62 0.63 10.34
CA SER A 118 7.80 0.42 11.19
C SER A 118 8.01 1.51 12.24
N ILE A 119 7.39 2.68 12.07
CA ILE A 119 7.59 3.85 12.94
C ILE A 119 6.33 4.33 13.66
N SER A 120 5.15 3.86 13.30
CA SER A 120 3.90 4.37 13.87
C SER A 120 2.82 3.30 13.97
N LYS A 121 1.84 3.55 14.84
CA LYS A 121 0.61 2.77 14.88
C LYS A 121 -0.27 3.11 13.69
N SER A 122 -1.09 2.15 13.30
CA SER A 122 -2.13 2.33 12.28
C SER A 122 -3.53 2.21 12.89
N SER A 123 -4.53 2.67 12.16
CA SER A 123 -5.93 2.34 12.37
C SER A 123 -6.53 1.73 11.13
N TYR A 124 -7.39 0.74 11.30
CA TYR A 124 -8.07 0.04 10.22
C TYR A 124 -9.58 0.11 10.37
N LEU A 125 -10.24 0.61 9.36
CA LEU A 125 -11.70 0.66 9.23
C LEU A 125 -12.20 -0.50 8.36
N THR A 126 -13.05 -1.36 8.92
CA THR A 126 -13.65 -2.51 8.19
C THR A 126 -14.70 -2.08 7.17
N ALA A 127 -15.07 -0.81 7.11
CA ALA A 127 -15.96 -0.27 6.09
C ALA A 127 -15.25 -0.12 4.75
N ALA A 128 -15.87 -0.52 3.65
CA ALA A 128 -15.37 -0.27 2.30
C ALA A 128 -15.64 1.19 1.92
N LEU A 129 -14.61 2.04 2.04
CA LEU A 129 -14.74 3.49 1.90
C LEU A 129 -14.24 4.02 0.56
N ALA A 130 -13.71 3.16 -0.31
CA ALA A 130 -13.19 3.55 -1.60
C ALA A 130 -13.48 2.48 -2.66
N HIS A 131 -13.32 2.85 -3.92
CA HIS A 131 -13.60 2.02 -5.08
C HIS A 131 -12.40 2.07 -6.03
N TYR A 132 -11.76 0.92 -6.24
CA TYR A 132 -10.66 0.72 -7.14
C TYR A 132 -11.17 0.24 -8.50
N ARG A 133 -10.87 0.96 -9.56
CA ARG A 133 -11.22 0.56 -10.93
C ARG A 133 -10.19 -0.42 -11.47
N TYR A 134 -10.61 -1.67 -11.63
CA TYR A 134 -9.78 -2.72 -12.21
C TYR A 134 -9.99 -2.79 -13.73
N HIS A 135 -8.97 -2.43 -14.50
CA HIS A 135 -8.97 -2.45 -15.95
C HIS A 135 -7.62 -2.94 -16.53
N SER A 136 -7.61 -3.33 -17.80
CA SER A 136 -6.45 -3.94 -18.46
C SER A 136 -5.20 -3.03 -18.55
N THR A 137 -5.37 -1.72 -18.32
CA THR A 137 -4.28 -0.75 -18.37
C THR A 137 -3.66 -0.43 -17.01
N ASN A 138 -4.12 -1.03 -15.89
CA ASN A 138 -3.47 -0.87 -14.60
C ASN A 138 -2.00 -1.36 -14.67
N LEU A 139 -1.06 -0.59 -14.12
CA LEU A 139 0.38 -0.84 -14.22
C LEU A 139 0.79 -2.21 -13.67
N SER A 140 0.22 -2.61 -12.54
CA SER A 140 0.50 -3.91 -11.89
C SER A 140 0.10 -5.11 -12.76
N ILE A 141 -0.85 -4.92 -13.70
CA ILE A 141 -1.30 -5.96 -14.63
C ILE A 141 -0.45 -5.98 -15.89
N LYS A 142 -0.07 -4.80 -16.41
CA LYS A 142 0.69 -4.66 -17.66
C LYS A 142 2.09 -5.22 -17.56
N ASP A 143 2.76 -5.02 -16.41
CA ASP A 143 4.16 -5.39 -16.25
C ASP A 143 4.41 -6.15 -14.94
N PRO A 144 4.01 -7.44 -14.87
CA PRO A 144 4.25 -8.26 -13.69
C PRO A 144 5.74 -8.48 -13.39
N MET A 145 6.60 -8.48 -14.44
CA MET A 145 8.05 -8.63 -14.25
C MET A 145 8.67 -7.39 -13.60
N LYS A 146 8.19 -6.21 -13.94
CA LYS A 146 8.62 -4.97 -13.28
C LYS A 146 8.23 -4.98 -11.80
N ASN A 147 7.03 -5.44 -11.46
CA ASN A 147 6.61 -5.62 -10.06
C ASN A 147 7.61 -6.51 -9.30
N ILE A 148 7.97 -7.68 -9.87
CA ILE A 148 8.92 -8.61 -9.28
C ILE A 148 10.30 -7.97 -9.13
N SER A 149 10.81 -7.28 -10.15
CA SER A 149 12.12 -6.64 -10.10
C SER A 149 12.18 -5.48 -9.10
N GLU A 150 11.12 -4.69 -8.97
CA GLU A 150 11.03 -3.65 -7.96
C GLU A 150 11.01 -4.26 -6.54
N LEU A 151 10.32 -5.39 -6.31
CA LEU A 151 10.35 -6.11 -5.03
C LEU A 151 11.74 -6.70 -4.73
N GLU A 152 12.46 -7.21 -5.73
CA GLU A 152 13.84 -7.68 -5.57
C GLU A 152 14.76 -6.54 -5.12
N THR A 153 14.68 -5.38 -5.79
CA THR A 153 15.45 -4.18 -5.44
C THR A 153 15.08 -3.69 -4.03
N TRP A 154 13.78 -3.52 -3.77
CA TRP A 154 13.28 -3.11 -2.45
C TRP A 154 13.81 -4.01 -1.34
N HIS A 155 13.75 -5.34 -1.52
CA HIS A 155 14.23 -6.29 -0.51
C HIS A 155 15.73 -6.15 -0.24
N GLN A 156 16.54 -5.82 -1.23
CA GLN A 156 17.99 -5.59 -1.02
C GLN A 156 18.23 -4.28 -0.26
N ASP A 157 17.51 -3.23 -0.59
CA ASP A 157 17.72 -1.89 -0.01
C ASP A 157 17.21 -1.82 1.42
N ILE A 158 16.02 -2.38 1.69
CA ILE A 158 15.35 -2.30 3.00
C ILE A 158 16.04 -3.14 4.10
N LYS A 159 16.93 -4.06 3.75
CA LYS A 159 17.74 -4.83 4.71
C LYS A 159 18.53 -3.96 5.67
N LYS A 160 18.82 -2.73 5.29
CA LYS A 160 19.52 -1.73 6.12
C LYS A 160 18.63 -1.15 7.22
N ASP A 161 17.32 -1.27 7.09
CA ASP A 161 16.37 -0.89 8.13
C ASP A 161 16.23 -2.04 9.13
N VAL A 162 16.78 -1.82 10.34
CA VAL A 162 16.85 -2.85 11.39
C VAL A 162 15.47 -3.24 11.89
N THR A 163 14.52 -2.30 11.96
CA THR A 163 13.16 -2.58 12.42
C THR A 163 12.44 -3.52 11.46
N ILE A 164 12.53 -3.21 10.15
CA ILE A 164 11.86 -4.00 9.10
C ILE A 164 12.56 -5.34 8.92
N SER A 165 13.90 -5.36 8.86
CA SER A 165 14.67 -6.58 8.62
C SER A 165 14.63 -7.59 9.77
N ASN A 166 14.38 -7.14 11.01
CA ASN A 166 14.18 -8.02 12.17
C ASN A 166 12.75 -8.52 12.34
N SER A 167 11.80 -8.07 11.50
CA SER A 167 10.44 -8.63 11.49
C SER A 167 10.50 -10.12 11.15
N LYS A 168 9.76 -10.94 11.89
CA LYS A 168 9.71 -12.40 11.67
C LYS A 168 9.16 -12.80 10.28
N GLU A 169 8.36 -11.93 9.65
CA GLU A 169 7.79 -12.18 8.34
C GLU A 169 8.71 -11.70 7.20
N PHE A 170 9.78 -10.94 7.52
CA PHE A 170 10.73 -10.45 6.52
C PHE A 170 11.41 -11.58 5.73
N TYR A 171 11.67 -12.71 6.38
CA TYR A 171 12.27 -13.90 5.75
C TYR A 171 11.37 -14.54 4.67
N ASN A 172 10.08 -14.22 4.65
CA ASN A 172 9.15 -14.72 3.64
C ASN A 172 9.23 -13.94 2.31
N ILE A 173 9.77 -12.73 2.32
CA ILE A 173 9.82 -11.87 1.13
C ILE A 173 10.56 -12.54 -0.05
N PRO A 174 11.77 -13.12 0.11
CA PRO A 174 12.42 -13.84 -0.98
C PRO A 174 11.59 -15.02 -1.53
N ILE A 175 10.83 -15.69 -0.66
CA ILE A 175 9.96 -16.81 -1.05
C ILE A 175 8.80 -16.29 -1.91
N ILE A 176 8.17 -15.19 -1.50
CA ILE A 176 7.08 -14.54 -2.25
C ILE A 176 7.57 -14.09 -3.63
N ILE A 177 8.75 -13.46 -3.69
CA ILE A 177 9.38 -13.02 -4.93
C ILE A 177 9.63 -14.21 -5.86
N HIS A 178 10.26 -15.25 -5.33
CA HIS A 178 10.59 -16.45 -6.10
C HIS A 178 9.35 -17.17 -6.64
N TYR A 179 8.33 -17.33 -5.79
CA TYR A 179 7.04 -17.90 -6.18
C TYR A 179 6.36 -17.08 -7.29
N SER A 180 6.32 -15.77 -7.15
CA SER A 180 5.74 -14.87 -8.16
C SER A 180 6.45 -14.99 -9.51
N LYS A 181 7.79 -15.04 -9.48
CA LYS A 181 8.62 -15.24 -10.68
C LYS A 181 8.35 -16.58 -11.36
N MET A 182 8.29 -17.67 -10.58
CA MET A 182 7.96 -19.01 -11.08
C MET A 182 6.57 -19.03 -11.72
N MET A 183 5.55 -18.49 -11.06
CA MET A 183 4.17 -18.45 -11.58
C MET A 183 4.07 -17.65 -12.89
N TYR A 184 4.78 -16.52 -12.99
CA TYR A 184 4.86 -15.75 -14.23
C TYR A 184 5.47 -16.57 -15.37
N LEU A 185 6.60 -17.24 -15.14
CA LEU A 185 7.28 -18.05 -16.15
C LEU A 185 6.43 -19.26 -16.62
N MET A 186 5.73 -19.91 -15.68
CA MET A 186 4.82 -21.02 -16.01
C MET A 186 3.65 -20.57 -16.88
N LYS A 187 3.07 -19.40 -16.60
CA LYS A 187 1.96 -18.82 -17.37
C LYS A 187 2.37 -18.46 -18.80
N ASN A 188 3.61 -18.01 -19.00
CA ASN A 188 4.10 -17.59 -20.31
C ASN A 188 4.74 -18.72 -21.13
N LYS A 189 5.08 -19.87 -20.52
CA LYS A 189 5.50 -21.08 -21.27
C LYS A 189 4.35 -21.83 -21.95
N ARG A 190 3.10 -21.48 -21.61
CA ARG A 190 1.88 -22.10 -22.20
C ARG A 190 1.29 -21.28 -23.36
N LYS A 191 1.95 -20.22 -23.74
CA LYS A 191 1.68 -19.42 -24.95
C LYS A 191 2.75 -19.70 -26.00
#